data_51bbc363a664179e6bc3468ee29449a6
#
_entry.id   51bbc363a664179e6bc3468ee29449a6
#
_cell.length_a   1.000
_cell.length_b   1.000
_cell.length_c   1.000
_cell.angle_alpha   90.00
_cell.angle_beta   90.00
_cell.angle_gamma   90.00
#
_symmetry.space_group_name_H-M   'P 1'
#
loop_
_entity.id
_entity.type
_entity.pdbx_description
1 polymer ?
#
loop_
_entity_poly.entity_id
_entity_poly.type
_entity_poly.pdbx_seq_one_letter_code
_entity_poly.pdbx_strand_id
1 'polypeptide(L)'
;HIKTIEGGMITTNDNKFYQNLKYLRSHGWDRNFYKKKQKNFNFVNWGFNVRPTELQAGFGLEQIKKVNRFNLRRRKLYKLFTSKFGKNPNIFFPLIEKKSDPSWFAIPIILSEKSKFKRTQLVSFLEKNGIETRPIIVGNLQHHPVSKVFKEFGKRKFPNADYIHQNGIYIGLSPITNDKTFKKMMKVFEKFLNH
;
A
#
# COMPACT_ATOMS: atom_id res chain seq x y z
N HIS A 1 -5.24 -1.25 6.52
CA HIS A 1 -5.78 0.04 6.97
C HIS A 1 -6.01 0.12 8.49
N ILE A 2 -5.70 -0.92 9.21
CA ILE A 2 -5.59 -0.90 10.67
C ILE A 2 -4.16 -0.49 11.01
N LYS A 3 -4.02 0.57 11.81
CA LYS A 3 -2.70 1.08 12.22
C LYS A 3 -2.41 0.62 13.65
N THR A 4 -1.29 -0.06 13.84
CA THR A 4 -0.81 -0.53 15.14
C THR A 4 0.60 -0.01 15.43
N ILE A 5 0.91 1.20 14.98
CA ILE A 5 2.24 1.84 14.98
C ILE A 5 3.12 1.17 13.93
N GLU A 6 3.68 0.03 14.25
CA GLU A 6 4.39 -0.88 13.35
C GLU A 6 3.86 -2.30 13.53
N GLY A 7 4.10 -3.18 12.56
CA GLY A 7 3.71 -4.57 12.68
C GLY A 7 3.49 -5.24 11.33
N GLY A 8 3.24 -6.54 11.39
CA GLY A 8 2.92 -7.36 10.24
C GLY A 8 2.27 -8.66 10.66
N MET A 9 1.67 -9.35 9.69
CA MET A 9 1.03 -10.64 9.91
C MET A 9 1.35 -11.58 8.75
N ILE A 10 1.68 -12.80 9.07
CA ILE A 10 1.83 -13.89 8.11
C ILE A 10 0.78 -14.95 8.44
N THR A 11 -0.04 -15.33 7.48
CA THR A 11 -1.02 -16.41 7.60
C THR A 11 -0.62 -17.57 6.70
N THR A 12 -0.82 -18.80 7.17
CA THR A 12 -0.50 -20.01 6.42
C THR A 12 -1.35 -21.18 6.87
N ASN A 13 -1.63 -22.10 5.95
CA ASN A 13 -2.26 -23.41 6.23
C ASN A 13 -1.22 -24.53 6.42
N ASP A 14 0.07 -24.25 6.23
CA ASP A 14 1.17 -25.19 6.44
C ASP A 14 1.63 -25.13 7.89
N ASN A 15 1.39 -26.21 8.64
CA ASN A 15 1.79 -26.31 10.05
C ASN A 15 3.31 -26.25 10.27
N LYS A 16 4.11 -26.83 9.39
CA LYS A 16 5.57 -26.81 9.50
C LYS A 16 6.09 -25.39 9.30
N PHE A 17 5.57 -24.69 8.30
CA PHE A 17 5.89 -23.28 8.06
C PHE A 17 5.46 -22.39 9.24
N TYR A 18 4.24 -22.60 9.77
CA TYR A 18 3.77 -21.89 10.96
C TYR A 18 4.68 -22.05 12.16
N GLN A 19 5.16 -23.28 12.44
CA GLN A 19 6.09 -23.53 13.53
C GLN A 19 7.41 -22.77 13.31
N ASN A 20 7.98 -22.81 12.10
CA ASN A 20 9.19 -22.07 11.76
C ASN A 20 9.03 -20.57 11.95
N LEU A 21 7.90 -19.99 11.55
CA LEU A 21 7.60 -18.57 11.76
C LEU A 21 7.57 -18.20 13.25
N LYS A 22 7.07 -19.07 14.11
CA LYS A 22 7.08 -18.86 15.56
C LYS A 22 8.50 -18.86 16.15
N TYR A 23 9.38 -19.71 15.67
CA TYR A 23 10.81 -19.67 16.04
C TYR A 23 11.45 -18.38 15.55
N LEU A 24 11.33 -18.08 14.26
CA LEU A 24 11.92 -16.90 13.62
C LEU A 24 11.50 -15.59 14.29
N ARG A 25 10.25 -15.48 14.71
CA ARG A 25 9.70 -14.30 15.39
C ARG A 25 10.35 -14.02 16.75
N SER A 26 10.89 -15.05 17.42
CA SER A 26 11.34 -15.02 18.80
C SER A 26 12.71 -15.67 18.98
N HIS A 27 13.74 -15.10 18.34
CA HIS A 27 15.15 -15.48 18.48
C HIS A 27 15.49 -16.93 18.06
N GLY A 28 14.57 -17.69 17.46
CA GLY A 28 14.73 -19.12 17.25
C GLY A 28 14.49 -19.98 18.49
N TRP A 29 13.89 -19.41 19.54
CA TRP A 29 13.68 -20.05 20.84
C TRP A 29 12.42 -20.91 20.86
N ASP A 30 12.49 -22.11 21.40
CA ASP A 30 11.39 -23.09 21.45
C ASP A 30 10.48 -22.95 22.67
N ARG A 31 10.69 -21.96 23.53
CA ARG A 31 9.96 -21.70 24.79
C ARG A 31 8.44 -21.86 24.69
N ASN A 32 7.85 -21.46 23.56
CA ASN A 32 6.41 -21.40 23.39
C ASN A 32 5.80 -22.74 22.91
N PHE A 33 6.61 -23.78 22.72
CA PHE A 33 6.16 -25.07 22.15
C PHE A 33 5.98 -26.15 23.18
N TYR A 34 6.52 -25.97 24.39
CA TYR A 34 6.45 -26.97 25.43
C TYR A 34 5.54 -26.54 26.57
N LYS A 35 4.61 -27.41 26.96
CA LYS A 35 3.68 -27.18 28.10
C LYS A 35 4.40 -27.12 29.44
N LYS A 36 5.57 -27.74 29.59
CA LYS A 36 6.39 -27.68 30.79
C LYS A 36 7.42 -26.56 30.64
N LYS A 37 7.54 -25.68 31.65
CA LYS A 37 8.60 -24.66 31.71
C LYS A 37 9.94 -25.38 31.66
N GLN A 38 10.63 -25.34 30.53
CA GLN A 38 12.02 -25.76 30.49
C GLN A 38 12.86 -24.75 31.28
N LYS A 39 13.72 -25.25 32.13
CA LYS A 39 14.65 -24.42 32.91
C LYS A 39 15.77 -23.82 32.06
N ASN A 40 16.06 -24.42 30.90
CA ASN A 40 17.17 -24.04 30.03
C ASN A 40 16.66 -23.31 28.77
N PHE A 41 17.45 -22.35 28.31
CA PHE A 41 17.26 -21.73 27.02
C PHE A 41 17.65 -22.72 25.91
N ASN A 42 16.72 -23.05 25.00
CA ASN A 42 16.99 -23.90 23.87
C ASN A 42 16.65 -23.18 22.60
N PHE A 43 17.66 -22.88 21.79
CA PHE A 43 17.54 -22.20 20.50
C PHE A 43 17.67 -23.24 19.40
N VAL A 44 16.57 -23.49 18.69
CA VAL A 44 16.50 -24.52 17.64
C VAL A 44 16.74 -23.95 16.24
N ASN A 45 16.78 -22.62 16.12
CA ASN A 45 17.05 -21.91 14.89
C ASN A 45 17.59 -20.52 15.22
N TRP A 46 18.10 -19.80 14.22
CA TRP A 46 18.27 -18.35 14.31
C TRP A 46 16.91 -17.65 14.23
N GLY A 47 16.79 -16.42 14.67
CA GLY A 47 15.56 -15.69 14.60
C GLY A 47 15.70 -14.21 14.94
N PHE A 48 14.62 -13.49 14.78
CA PHE A 48 14.51 -12.05 15.03
C PHE A 48 13.86 -11.78 16.39
N ASN A 49 14.01 -10.58 16.90
CA ASN A 49 13.21 -10.08 18.01
C ASN A 49 12.07 -9.20 17.47
N VAL A 50 11.00 -9.82 16.96
CA VAL A 50 9.89 -9.13 16.30
C VAL A 50 8.53 -9.52 16.87
N ARG A 51 8.48 -9.75 18.17
CA ARG A 51 7.21 -10.00 18.88
C ARG A 51 6.42 -8.69 19.00
N PRO A 52 5.11 -8.70 18.70
CA PRO A 52 4.27 -7.54 18.94
C PRO A 52 4.18 -7.21 20.43
N THR A 53 4.00 -5.95 20.75
CA THR A 53 3.80 -5.47 22.13
C THR A 53 2.30 -5.32 22.42
N GLU A 54 1.93 -5.37 23.70
CA GLU A 54 0.54 -5.14 24.14
C GLU A 54 0.06 -3.72 23.81
N LEU A 55 0.97 -2.75 23.81
CA LEU A 55 0.66 -1.38 23.40
C LEU A 55 0.16 -1.33 21.95
N GLN A 56 0.82 -2.04 21.02
CA GLN A 56 0.36 -2.16 19.63
C GLN A 56 -1.00 -2.85 19.54
N ALA A 57 -1.25 -3.87 20.35
CA ALA A 57 -2.53 -4.55 20.42
C ALA A 57 -3.66 -3.63 20.92
N GLY A 58 -3.38 -2.81 21.93
CA GLY A 58 -4.31 -1.80 22.45
C GLY A 58 -4.75 -0.82 21.35
N PHE A 59 -3.80 -0.27 20.57
CA PHE A 59 -4.12 0.53 19.39
C PHE A 59 -4.97 -0.23 18.37
N GLY A 60 -4.63 -1.49 18.12
CA GLY A 60 -5.36 -2.35 17.18
C GLY A 60 -6.83 -2.54 17.55
N LEU A 61 -7.13 -2.74 18.82
CA LEU A 61 -8.50 -2.89 19.32
C LEU A 61 -9.37 -1.65 19.04
N GLU A 62 -8.79 -0.45 19.16
CA GLU A 62 -9.51 0.78 18.81
C GLU A 62 -9.60 1.03 17.29
N GLN A 63 -8.60 0.60 16.52
CA GLN A 63 -8.62 0.73 15.08
C GLN A 63 -9.62 -0.20 14.40
N ILE A 64 -9.76 -1.44 14.89
CA ILE A 64 -10.66 -2.42 14.28
C ILE A 64 -12.13 -2.00 14.37
N LYS A 65 -12.52 -1.27 15.42
CA LYS A 65 -13.87 -0.69 15.57
C LYS A 65 -14.21 0.30 14.44
N LYS A 66 -13.20 0.91 13.81
CA LYS A 66 -13.35 1.96 12.79
C LYS A 66 -13.20 1.42 11.36
N VAL A 67 -12.69 0.21 11.16
CA VAL A 67 -12.25 -0.31 9.87
C VAL A 67 -13.36 -0.32 8.83
N ASN A 68 -14.56 -0.81 9.17
CA ASN A 68 -15.68 -0.87 8.23
C ASN A 68 -16.12 0.51 7.75
N ARG A 69 -16.26 1.47 8.67
CA ARG A 69 -16.60 2.87 8.33
C ARG A 69 -15.55 3.50 7.43
N PHE A 70 -14.26 3.27 7.72
CA PHE A 70 -13.17 3.81 6.94
C PHE A 70 -13.09 3.19 5.54
N ASN A 71 -13.31 1.89 5.42
CA ASN A 71 -13.33 1.20 4.14
C ASN A 71 -14.48 1.69 3.26
N LEU A 72 -15.69 1.77 3.80
CA LEU A 72 -16.84 2.32 3.08
C LEU A 72 -16.60 3.76 2.60
N ARG A 73 -16.02 4.61 3.46
CA ARG A 73 -15.69 6.00 3.10
C ARG A 73 -14.68 6.06 1.97
N ARG A 74 -13.60 5.28 2.01
CA ARG A 74 -12.59 5.25 0.95
C ARG A 74 -13.16 4.78 -0.38
N ARG A 75 -13.94 3.70 -0.38
CA ARG A 75 -14.63 3.21 -1.57
C ARG A 75 -15.54 4.28 -2.19
N LYS A 76 -16.32 4.98 -1.35
CA LYS A 76 -17.18 6.09 -1.79
C LYS A 76 -16.37 7.20 -2.45
N LEU A 77 -15.29 7.66 -1.81
CA LEU A 77 -14.45 8.74 -2.34
C LEU A 77 -13.75 8.31 -3.64
N TYR A 78 -13.21 7.10 -3.69
CA TYR A 78 -12.60 6.54 -4.89
C TYR A 78 -13.59 6.48 -6.05
N LYS A 79 -14.79 5.93 -5.81
CA LYS A 79 -15.85 5.86 -6.82
C LYS A 79 -16.26 7.24 -7.33
N LEU A 80 -16.39 8.23 -6.45
CA LEU A 80 -16.70 9.62 -6.86
C LEU A 80 -15.61 10.18 -7.78
N PHE A 81 -14.35 9.97 -7.46
CA PHE A 81 -13.24 10.43 -8.27
C PHE A 81 -13.19 9.74 -9.62
N THR A 82 -13.22 8.42 -9.65
CA THR A 82 -13.11 7.64 -10.88
C THR A 82 -14.34 7.78 -11.78
N SER A 83 -15.53 7.96 -11.23
CA SER A 83 -16.73 8.25 -12.02
C SER A 83 -16.65 9.60 -12.73
N LYS A 84 -16.01 10.61 -12.10
CA LYS A 84 -15.85 11.92 -12.72
C LYS A 84 -14.78 11.94 -13.80
N PHE A 85 -13.65 11.29 -13.56
CA PHE A 85 -12.46 11.41 -14.41
C PHE A 85 -12.15 10.19 -15.28
N GLY A 86 -12.86 9.07 -15.09
CA GLY A 86 -12.56 7.80 -15.76
C GLY A 86 -12.76 7.78 -17.27
N LYS A 87 -13.44 8.78 -17.83
CA LYS A 87 -13.61 8.94 -19.30
C LYS A 87 -12.60 9.89 -19.93
N ASN A 88 -11.71 10.51 -19.12
CA ASN A 88 -10.73 11.44 -19.66
C ASN A 88 -9.61 10.67 -20.41
N PRO A 89 -9.32 11.01 -21.69
CA PRO A 89 -8.37 10.25 -22.50
C PRO A 89 -6.91 10.37 -22.02
N ASN A 90 -6.58 11.37 -21.19
CA ASN A 90 -5.23 11.62 -20.72
C ASN A 90 -4.81 10.72 -19.57
N ILE A 91 -5.76 10.07 -18.88
CA ILE A 91 -5.49 9.27 -17.67
C ILE A 91 -6.29 7.98 -17.67
N PHE A 92 -5.83 7.00 -16.92
CA PHE A 92 -6.61 5.82 -16.57
C PHE A 92 -6.35 5.38 -15.13
N PHE A 93 -7.22 4.52 -14.64
CA PHE A 93 -7.15 3.93 -13.31
C PHE A 93 -6.94 2.41 -13.42
N PRO A 94 -6.32 1.78 -12.42
CA PRO A 94 -6.20 0.33 -12.39
C PRO A 94 -7.56 -0.37 -12.51
N LEU A 95 -7.59 -1.46 -13.26
CA LEU A 95 -8.75 -2.33 -13.31
C LEU A 95 -8.96 -3.02 -11.96
N ILE A 96 -10.20 -3.13 -11.55
CA ILE A 96 -10.59 -3.88 -10.35
C ILE A 96 -10.99 -5.29 -10.80
N GLU A 97 -10.32 -6.31 -10.29
CA GLU A 97 -10.66 -7.70 -10.54
C GLU A 97 -12.09 -8.02 -10.06
N LYS A 98 -12.84 -8.80 -10.85
CA LYS A 98 -14.29 -9.04 -10.64
C LYS A 98 -14.65 -9.56 -9.24
N LYS A 99 -13.73 -10.28 -8.59
CA LYS A 99 -13.93 -10.87 -7.25
C LYS A 99 -13.27 -10.07 -6.13
N SER A 100 -12.79 -8.86 -6.42
CA SER A 100 -12.14 -8.00 -5.42
C SER A 100 -12.98 -6.78 -5.07
N ASP A 101 -12.87 -6.36 -3.82
CA ASP A 101 -13.51 -5.14 -3.31
C ASP A 101 -12.47 -4.34 -2.50
N PRO A 102 -11.54 -3.67 -3.19
CA PRO A 102 -10.42 -3.01 -2.55
C PRO A 102 -10.84 -1.81 -1.71
N SER A 103 -10.19 -1.66 -0.57
CA SER A 103 -10.27 -0.46 0.25
C SER A 103 -9.09 0.44 -0.06
N TRP A 104 -9.25 1.30 -1.02
CA TRP A 104 -8.22 2.18 -1.54
C TRP A 104 -7.60 3.09 -0.46
N PHE A 105 -6.31 2.99 -0.23
CA PHE A 105 -5.61 3.92 0.66
C PHE A 105 -5.19 5.22 -0.06
N ALA A 106 -5.12 5.16 -1.37
CA ALA A 106 -4.78 6.26 -2.27
C ALA A 106 -5.53 6.09 -3.60
N ILE A 107 -5.57 7.13 -4.41
CA ILE A 107 -6.11 7.10 -5.78
C ILE A 107 -4.92 6.99 -6.73
N PRO A 108 -4.63 5.82 -7.31
CA PRO A 108 -3.62 5.67 -8.33
C PRO A 108 -4.14 6.29 -9.64
N ILE A 109 -3.31 7.10 -10.27
CA ILE A 109 -3.59 7.80 -11.52
C ILE A 109 -2.43 7.52 -12.45
N ILE A 110 -2.70 7.00 -13.63
CA ILE A 110 -1.68 6.72 -14.63
C ILE A 110 -1.97 7.57 -15.86
N LEU A 111 -0.98 8.32 -16.34
CA LEU A 111 -1.09 9.02 -17.61
C LEU A 111 -1.16 8.00 -18.74
N SER A 112 -2.09 8.17 -19.66
CA SER A 112 -2.22 7.30 -20.84
C SER A 112 -1.16 7.64 -21.89
N GLU A 113 -0.93 6.75 -22.85
CA GLU A 113 -0.06 7.01 -24.01
C GLU A 113 -0.54 8.18 -24.86
N LYS A 114 -1.85 8.45 -24.83
CA LYS A 114 -2.48 9.58 -25.53
C LYS A 114 -2.42 10.88 -24.72
N SER A 115 -1.82 10.86 -23.53
CA SER A 115 -1.78 12.04 -22.69
C SER A 115 -0.95 13.15 -23.32
N LYS A 116 -1.52 14.34 -23.39
CA LYS A 116 -0.80 15.57 -23.76
C LYS A 116 0.09 16.10 -22.65
N PHE A 117 0.05 15.51 -21.44
CA PHE A 117 0.77 15.93 -20.27
C PHE A 117 1.92 14.96 -19.93
N LYS A 118 2.98 15.49 -19.34
CA LYS A 118 4.03 14.70 -18.69
C LYS A 118 3.70 14.52 -17.20
N ARG A 119 4.15 13.41 -16.60
CA ARG A 119 3.99 13.15 -15.17
C ARG A 119 4.52 14.29 -14.29
N THR A 120 5.66 14.87 -14.65
CA THR A 120 6.27 16.01 -13.93
C THR A 120 5.38 17.26 -13.92
N GLN A 121 4.65 17.52 -15.00
CA GLN A 121 3.69 18.63 -15.07
C GLN A 121 2.51 18.40 -14.12
N LEU A 122 1.95 17.18 -14.13
CA LEU A 122 0.86 16.81 -13.21
C LEU A 122 1.29 16.94 -11.76
N VAL A 123 2.44 16.38 -11.39
CA VAL A 123 3.02 16.46 -10.03
C VAL A 123 3.19 17.92 -9.61
N SER A 124 3.93 18.71 -10.40
CA SER A 124 4.20 20.10 -10.10
C SER A 124 2.92 20.92 -9.92
N PHE A 125 1.92 20.71 -10.78
CA PHE A 125 0.65 21.42 -10.69
C PHE A 125 -0.12 21.05 -9.42
N LEU A 126 -0.24 19.76 -9.09
CA LEU A 126 -0.97 19.29 -7.93
C LEU A 126 -0.30 19.78 -6.63
N GLU A 127 1.01 19.68 -6.52
CA GLU A 127 1.76 20.10 -5.33
C GLU A 127 1.71 21.61 -5.11
N LYS A 128 1.82 22.42 -6.17
CA LYS A 128 1.61 23.87 -6.11
C LYS A 128 0.20 24.26 -5.62
N ASN A 129 -0.78 23.39 -5.81
CA ASN A 129 -2.15 23.60 -5.36
C ASN A 129 -2.47 22.87 -4.03
N GLY A 130 -1.43 22.43 -3.29
CA GLY A 130 -1.56 21.84 -1.96
C GLY A 130 -2.07 20.39 -1.96
N ILE A 131 -1.91 19.66 -3.07
CA ILE A 131 -2.23 18.25 -3.17
C ILE A 131 -0.93 17.46 -3.22
N GLU A 132 -0.58 16.80 -2.12
CA GLU A 132 0.60 15.95 -2.05
C GLU A 132 0.47 14.76 -3.00
N THR A 133 1.53 14.48 -3.75
CA THR A 133 1.61 13.35 -4.67
C THR A 133 2.71 12.38 -4.25
N ARG A 134 2.58 11.15 -4.66
CA ARG A 134 3.60 10.11 -4.48
C ARG A 134 3.72 9.29 -5.77
N PRO A 135 4.91 8.74 -6.09
CA PRO A 135 5.00 7.68 -7.10
C PRO A 135 4.19 6.47 -6.65
N ILE A 136 3.71 5.66 -7.60
CA ILE A 136 2.96 4.44 -7.25
C ILE A 136 3.91 3.46 -6.56
N ILE A 137 3.85 3.46 -5.24
CA ILE A 137 4.72 2.71 -4.32
C ILE A 137 6.20 2.94 -4.69
N VAL A 138 6.86 1.91 -5.19
CA VAL A 138 8.26 1.97 -5.65
C VAL A 138 8.37 1.98 -7.18
N GLY A 139 7.25 1.91 -7.91
CA GLY A 139 7.24 1.71 -9.36
C GLY A 139 7.87 0.37 -9.75
N ASN A 140 8.80 0.38 -10.72
CA ASN A 140 9.56 -0.82 -11.06
C ASN A 140 10.81 -0.92 -10.17
N LEU A 141 10.89 -1.97 -9.37
CA LEU A 141 12.00 -2.23 -8.45
C LEU A 141 13.35 -2.39 -9.17
N GLN A 142 13.35 -2.78 -10.45
CA GLN A 142 14.58 -2.89 -11.25
C GLN A 142 15.32 -1.56 -11.42
N HIS A 143 14.63 -0.43 -11.31
CA HIS A 143 15.24 0.90 -11.39
C HIS A 143 15.90 1.35 -10.07
N HIS A 144 15.80 0.56 -9.02
CA HIS A 144 16.40 0.87 -7.73
C HIS A 144 17.73 0.14 -7.54
N PRO A 145 18.71 0.73 -6.81
CA PRO A 145 20.02 0.09 -6.56
C PRO A 145 19.92 -1.30 -5.94
N VAL A 146 18.89 -1.54 -5.12
CA VAL A 146 18.66 -2.84 -4.48
C VAL A 146 18.41 -3.98 -5.48
N SER A 147 18.03 -3.67 -6.71
CA SER A 147 17.84 -4.67 -7.76
C SER A 147 19.10 -5.51 -8.05
N LYS A 148 20.27 -4.95 -7.79
CA LYS A 148 21.57 -5.64 -7.93
C LYS A 148 21.71 -6.83 -6.97
N VAL A 149 20.99 -6.83 -5.85
CA VAL A 149 20.96 -7.93 -4.87
C VAL A 149 20.12 -9.11 -5.39
N PHE A 150 19.16 -8.86 -6.26
CA PHE A 150 18.23 -9.85 -6.80
C PHE A 150 18.66 -10.26 -8.20
N LYS A 151 19.65 -11.16 -8.30
CA LYS A 151 20.21 -11.65 -9.59
C LYS A 151 19.14 -12.18 -10.57
N GLU A 152 18.03 -12.66 -10.04
CA GLU A 152 16.91 -13.25 -10.79
C GLU A 152 16.15 -12.22 -11.64
N PHE A 153 16.16 -10.93 -11.26
CA PHE A 153 15.45 -9.89 -11.98
C PHE A 153 16.22 -9.35 -13.20
N GLY A 154 17.55 -9.54 -13.26
CA GLY A 154 18.43 -8.83 -14.20
C GLY A 154 18.16 -9.11 -15.69
N LYS A 155 17.47 -10.21 -16.04
CA LYS A 155 17.17 -10.58 -17.43
C LYS A 155 15.70 -10.43 -17.82
N ARG A 156 14.80 -10.23 -16.86
CA ARG A 156 13.37 -10.12 -17.13
C ARG A 156 12.98 -8.66 -17.43
N LYS A 157 12.12 -8.48 -18.44
CA LYS A 157 11.53 -7.18 -18.76
C LYS A 157 10.13 -7.10 -18.13
N PHE A 158 9.81 -5.97 -17.53
CA PHE A 158 8.51 -5.70 -16.93
C PHE A 158 7.91 -4.42 -17.52
N PRO A 159 7.48 -4.43 -18.80
CA PRO A 159 7.07 -3.20 -19.51
C PRO A 159 5.92 -2.47 -18.83
N ASN A 160 4.96 -3.19 -18.26
CA ASN A 160 3.86 -2.55 -17.52
C ASN A 160 4.34 -1.89 -16.22
N ALA A 161 5.30 -2.50 -15.51
CA ALA A 161 5.89 -1.88 -14.33
C ALA A 161 6.72 -0.64 -14.68
N ASP A 162 7.46 -0.68 -15.80
CA ASP A 162 8.20 0.47 -16.34
C ASP A 162 7.24 1.59 -16.71
N TYR A 163 6.15 1.27 -17.38
CA TYR A 163 5.14 2.25 -17.76
C TYR A 163 4.54 2.95 -16.52
N ILE A 164 4.15 2.18 -15.51
CA ILE A 164 3.61 2.71 -14.25
C ILE A 164 4.65 3.52 -13.51
N HIS A 165 5.92 3.10 -13.49
CA HIS A 165 7.02 3.82 -12.87
C HIS A 165 7.19 5.22 -13.48
N GLN A 166 7.10 5.32 -14.81
CA GLN A 166 7.30 6.56 -15.54
C GLN A 166 6.07 7.48 -15.52
N ASN A 167 4.86 6.92 -15.59
CA ASN A 167 3.62 7.65 -15.86
C ASN A 167 2.63 7.65 -14.70
N GLY A 168 2.91 6.89 -13.63
CA GLY A 168 2.00 6.71 -12.51
C GLY A 168 2.31 7.61 -11.33
N ILE A 169 1.26 8.12 -10.70
CA ILE A 169 1.28 8.77 -9.37
C ILE A 169 0.13 8.24 -8.54
N TYR A 170 0.15 8.50 -7.25
CA TYR A 170 -1.07 8.46 -6.46
C TYR A 170 -1.23 9.71 -5.58
N ILE A 171 -2.49 10.06 -5.27
CA ILE A 171 -2.88 11.05 -4.28
C ILE A 171 -3.53 10.36 -3.09
N GLY A 172 -3.27 10.86 -1.89
CA GLY A 172 -3.78 10.27 -0.65
C GLY A 172 -5.30 10.25 -0.59
N LEU A 173 -5.88 9.17 -0.04
CA LEU A 173 -7.31 9.00 0.14
C LEU A 173 -7.62 8.72 1.62
N SER A 174 -7.64 9.78 2.43
CA SER A 174 -7.92 9.64 3.85
C SER A 174 -9.42 9.48 4.12
N PRO A 175 -9.84 8.52 4.96
CA PRO A 175 -11.25 8.34 5.31
C PRO A 175 -11.82 9.46 6.18
N ILE A 176 -10.96 10.30 6.76
CA ILE A 176 -11.37 11.48 7.56
C ILE A 176 -11.45 12.76 6.74
N THR A 177 -11.07 12.72 5.46
CA THR A 177 -11.22 13.88 4.56
C THR A 177 -12.69 14.24 4.44
N ASN A 178 -13.04 15.49 4.78
CA ASN A 178 -14.41 15.99 4.63
C ASN A 178 -14.75 16.24 3.15
N ASP A 179 -16.05 16.31 2.85
CA ASP A 179 -16.53 16.43 1.47
C ASP A 179 -16.12 17.74 0.81
N LYS A 180 -16.02 18.85 1.57
CA LYS A 180 -15.59 20.15 1.05
C LYS A 180 -14.14 20.09 0.55
N THR A 181 -13.25 19.53 1.35
CA THR A 181 -11.83 19.35 0.99
C THR A 181 -11.68 18.41 -0.22
N PHE A 182 -12.42 17.29 -0.21
CA PHE A 182 -12.37 16.34 -1.34
C PHE A 182 -12.90 16.98 -2.64
N LYS A 183 -13.99 17.75 -2.58
CA LYS A 183 -14.52 18.49 -3.74
C LYS A 183 -13.52 19.54 -4.25
N LYS A 184 -12.80 20.24 -3.33
CA LYS A 184 -11.74 21.19 -3.70
C LYS A 184 -10.62 20.48 -4.46
N MET A 185 -10.16 19.33 -3.96
CA MET A 185 -9.15 18.51 -4.63
C MET A 185 -9.59 18.10 -6.03
N MET A 186 -10.83 17.62 -6.20
CA MET A 186 -11.37 17.27 -7.52
C MET A 186 -11.42 18.47 -8.48
N LYS A 187 -11.78 19.66 -8.01
CA LYS A 187 -11.76 20.89 -8.82
C LYS A 187 -10.35 21.27 -9.30
N VAL A 188 -9.36 21.12 -8.44
CA VAL A 188 -7.96 21.38 -8.81
C VAL A 188 -7.51 20.37 -9.89
N PHE A 189 -7.84 19.10 -9.72
CA PHE A 189 -7.51 18.06 -10.70
C PHE A 189 -8.21 18.29 -12.04
N GLU A 190 -9.49 18.67 -12.02
CA GLU A 190 -10.25 19.04 -13.21
C GLU A 190 -9.62 20.23 -13.96
N LYS A 191 -9.18 21.26 -13.22
CA LYS A 191 -8.50 22.41 -13.81
C LYS A 191 -7.22 21.99 -14.56
N PHE A 192 -6.45 21.04 -14.03
CA PHE A 192 -5.28 20.51 -14.74
C PHE A 192 -5.65 19.81 -16.05
N LEU A 193 -6.66 18.96 -16.03
CA LEU A 193 -7.05 18.17 -17.20
C LEU A 193 -7.66 19.01 -18.33
N ASN A 194 -8.13 20.23 -18.04
CA ASN A 194 -8.72 21.17 -18.99
C ASN A 194 -7.71 22.18 -19.56
N HIS A 195 -6.44 22.11 -19.12
CA HIS A 195 -5.34 22.87 -19.74
C HIS A 195 -4.88 22.16 -21.00
#